data_34ffff166a97e4dd34dac78de4745258
#
_entry.id   34ffff166a97e4dd34dac78de4745258
#
_cell.length_a   1.000
_cell.length_b   1.000
_cell.length_c   1.000
_cell.angle_alpha   90.00
_cell.angle_beta   90.00
_cell.angle_gamma   90.00
#
_symmetry.space_group_name_H-M   'P 1'
#
loop_
_entity.id
_entity.type
_entity.pdbx_description
1 polymer ?
#
loop_
_entity_poly.entity_id
_entity_poly.type
_entity_poly.pdbx_seq_one_letter_code
_entity_poly.pdbx_strand_id
1 'polypeptide(L)'
;MAISETDTEFRSSDGAVIVNKSTGGTHFSTDGKLAVSIVANARRDGTSHVSIYGDAQGLLALADLLTAFASLDQESVSDKNCPNGEGVHTSLTSSTGLASSSITLNLGRLDAKGTHDQNWFLHHDAVSIVPLENAE
;
A
#
# COMPACT_ATOMS: atom_id res chain seq x y z
N MET A 1 14.21 7.92 5.66
CA MET A 1 13.39 8.13 6.86
C MET A 1 13.15 6.79 7.53
N ALA A 2 13.25 6.74 8.84
CA ALA A 2 13.14 5.47 9.56
C ALA A 2 11.76 5.24 10.13
N ILE A 3 11.37 3.96 10.20
CA ILE A 3 10.15 3.55 10.89
C ILE A 3 10.53 3.19 12.32
N SER A 4 9.87 3.83 13.29
CA SER A 4 9.99 3.47 14.70
C SER A 4 8.98 2.38 15.00
N GLU A 5 9.39 1.44 15.84
CA GLU A 5 8.55 0.30 16.19
C GLU A 5 8.29 0.30 17.70
N THR A 6 7.01 0.25 18.06
CA THR A 6 6.58 0.12 19.45
C THR A 6 5.87 -1.22 19.62
N ASP A 7 5.43 -1.54 20.86
CA ASP A 7 4.72 -2.79 21.13
C ASP A 7 3.42 -2.92 20.35
N THR A 8 2.75 -1.82 20.02
CA THR A 8 1.42 -1.83 19.43
C THR A 8 1.34 -1.24 18.03
N GLU A 9 2.37 -0.54 17.59
CA GLU A 9 2.30 0.14 16.29
C GLU A 9 3.68 0.37 15.67
N PHE A 10 3.67 0.49 14.35
CA PHE A 10 4.79 1.07 13.61
C PHE A 10 4.48 2.55 13.42
N ARG A 11 5.47 3.40 13.63
CA ARG A 11 5.29 4.84 13.44
C ARG A 11 6.54 5.41 12.75
N SER A 12 6.35 6.14 11.66
CA SER A 12 7.44 6.86 11.01
C SER A 12 7.93 7.99 11.92
N SER A 13 9.18 8.40 11.71
CA SER A 13 9.82 9.39 12.59
C SER A 13 9.10 10.74 12.61
N ASP A 14 8.42 11.11 11.52
CA ASP A 14 7.67 12.36 11.41
C ASP A 14 6.18 12.18 11.71
N GLY A 15 5.75 10.97 12.05
CA GLY A 15 4.34 10.68 12.36
C GLY A 15 3.42 10.63 11.16
N ALA A 16 3.95 10.71 9.94
CA ALA A 16 3.12 10.67 8.74
C ALA A 16 2.46 9.30 8.54
N VAL A 17 3.10 8.23 8.99
CA VAL A 17 2.61 6.87 8.82
C VAL A 17 2.55 6.20 10.18
N ILE A 18 1.39 5.63 10.50
CA ILE A 18 1.18 4.83 11.71
C ILE A 18 0.40 3.59 11.30
N VAL A 19 0.91 2.41 11.65
CA VAL A 19 0.23 1.15 11.37
C VAL A 19 0.09 0.38 12.68
N ASN A 20 -1.14 0.07 13.06
CA ASN A 20 -1.43 -0.69 14.28
C ASN A 20 -1.11 -2.17 14.03
N LYS A 21 -0.27 -2.76 14.87
CA LYS A 21 0.19 -4.15 14.69
C LYS A 21 -0.90 -5.18 14.98
N SER A 22 -1.90 -4.83 15.78
CA SER A 22 -2.96 -5.75 16.16
C SER A 22 -4.13 -5.75 15.19
N THR A 23 -4.43 -4.61 14.58
CA THR A 23 -5.59 -4.45 13.72
C THR A 23 -5.23 -4.25 12.25
N GLY A 24 -3.99 -3.90 11.96
CA GLY A 24 -3.60 -3.51 10.60
C GLY A 24 -4.12 -2.13 10.21
N GLY A 25 -4.80 -1.44 11.12
CA GLY A 25 -5.32 -0.11 10.85
C GLY A 25 -4.21 0.88 10.53
N THR A 26 -4.43 1.72 9.54
CA THR A 26 -3.40 2.58 8.98
C THR A 26 -3.81 4.04 9.05
N HIS A 27 -2.90 4.87 9.51
CA HIS A 27 -3.02 6.33 9.43
C HIS A 27 -1.94 6.83 8.48
N PHE A 28 -2.34 7.61 7.50
CA PHE A 28 -1.42 8.23 6.54
C PHE A 28 -1.75 9.71 6.43
N SER A 29 -0.78 10.55 6.74
CA SER A 29 -0.94 12.00 6.64
C SER A 29 0.43 12.60 6.39
N THR A 30 0.56 13.44 5.39
CA THR A 30 1.83 14.07 5.09
C THR A 30 1.59 15.52 4.69
N ASP A 31 2.51 16.41 5.08
CA ASP A 31 2.52 17.79 4.62
C ASP A 31 3.10 17.90 3.20
N GLY A 32 3.67 16.81 2.71
CA GLY A 32 4.16 16.75 1.33
C GLY A 32 3.03 16.57 0.33
N LYS A 33 3.39 16.48 -0.92
CA LYS A 33 2.46 16.29 -2.04
C LYS A 33 2.58 14.86 -2.57
N LEU A 34 1.44 14.24 -2.81
CA LEU A 34 1.39 12.90 -3.39
C LEU A 34 0.12 12.80 -4.23
N ALA A 35 0.28 12.47 -5.50
CA ALA A 35 -0.82 12.38 -6.44
C ALA A 35 -0.75 11.08 -7.22
N VAL A 36 -1.91 10.46 -7.44
CA VAL A 36 -2.04 9.21 -8.18
C VAL A 36 -3.06 9.42 -9.29
N SER A 37 -2.70 9.04 -10.50
CA SER A 37 -3.62 9.17 -11.64
C SER A 37 -3.46 8.00 -12.59
N ILE A 38 -4.51 7.76 -13.38
CA ILE A 38 -4.45 6.86 -14.52
C ILE A 38 -4.39 7.69 -15.79
N VAL A 39 -3.41 7.38 -16.63
CA VAL A 39 -3.29 7.97 -17.95
C VAL A 39 -3.72 6.91 -18.96
N ALA A 40 -4.96 7.02 -19.42
CA ALA A 40 -5.55 6.05 -20.34
C ALA A 40 -5.20 6.42 -21.77
N ASN A 41 -4.77 5.41 -22.55
CA ASN A 41 -4.51 5.59 -23.98
C ASN A 41 -3.49 6.68 -24.28
N ALA A 42 -2.57 6.95 -23.33
CA ALA A 42 -1.58 7.99 -23.50
C ALA A 42 -0.44 7.59 -24.44
N ARG A 43 -0.30 6.34 -24.73
CA ARG A 43 0.76 5.81 -25.56
C ARG A 43 0.20 5.34 -26.90
N ARG A 44 1.08 5.28 -27.90
CA ARG A 44 0.66 4.85 -29.25
C ARG A 44 0.12 3.44 -29.28
N ASP A 45 0.56 2.59 -28.36
CA ASP A 45 0.10 1.22 -28.29
C ASP A 45 -1.26 1.09 -27.61
N GLY A 46 -1.86 2.19 -27.19
CA GLY A 46 -3.17 2.19 -26.55
C GLY A 46 -3.16 1.73 -25.11
N THR A 47 -1.99 1.53 -24.51
CA THR A 47 -1.93 1.07 -23.12
C THR A 47 -2.22 2.21 -22.16
N SER A 48 -2.76 1.83 -21.00
CA SER A 48 -2.95 2.74 -19.87
C SER A 48 -1.85 2.50 -18.86
N HIS A 49 -1.56 3.52 -18.06
CA HIS A 49 -0.61 3.36 -16.97
C HIS A 49 -1.03 4.18 -15.77
N VAL A 50 -0.54 3.77 -14.60
CA VAL A 50 -0.74 4.50 -13.34
C VAL A 50 0.50 5.35 -13.12
N SER A 51 0.26 6.60 -12.76
CA SER A 51 1.35 7.54 -12.45
C SER A 51 1.25 7.94 -10.99
N ILE A 52 2.37 7.90 -10.29
CA ILE A 52 2.49 8.35 -8.91
C ILE A 52 3.55 9.43 -8.88
N TYR A 53 3.16 10.63 -8.49
CA TYR A 53 4.06 11.77 -8.39
C TYR A 53 3.98 12.35 -7.00
N GLY A 54 5.10 12.82 -6.50
CA GLY A 54 5.13 13.49 -5.22
C GLY A 54 6.37 14.35 -5.10
N ASP A 55 6.34 15.30 -4.17
CA ASP A 55 7.58 15.94 -3.75
C ASP A 55 8.35 14.96 -2.85
N ALA A 56 9.55 15.38 -2.44
CA ALA A 56 10.40 14.50 -1.64
C ALA A 56 9.68 14.02 -0.36
N GLN A 57 8.98 14.93 0.31
CA GLN A 57 8.29 14.59 1.55
C GLN A 57 7.14 13.61 1.32
N GLY A 58 6.35 13.81 0.28
CA GLY A 58 5.24 12.91 -0.05
C GLY A 58 5.73 11.52 -0.45
N LEU A 59 6.78 11.45 -1.26
CA LEU A 59 7.35 10.18 -1.68
C LEU A 59 7.98 9.42 -0.50
N LEU A 60 8.63 10.13 0.42
CA LEU A 60 9.18 9.49 1.62
C LEU A 60 8.08 8.96 2.53
N ALA A 61 6.95 9.68 2.65
CA ALA A 61 5.81 9.18 3.43
C ALA A 61 5.26 7.89 2.81
N LEU A 62 5.14 7.83 1.50
CA LEU A 62 4.70 6.60 0.82
C LEU A 62 5.69 5.46 1.05
N ALA A 63 6.98 5.74 0.98
CA ALA A 63 8.02 4.74 1.25
C ALA A 63 7.90 4.18 2.68
N ASP A 64 7.64 5.05 3.66
CA ASP A 64 7.47 4.62 5.05
C ASP A 64 6.24 3.70 5.19
N LEU A 65 5.15 4.01 4.49
CA LEU A 65 3.96 3.16 4.50
C LEU A 65 4.25 1.77 3.92
N LEU A 66 4.95 1.73 2.79
CA LEU A 66 5.33 0.47 2.17
C LEU A 66 6.24 -0.35 3.08
N THR A 67 7.18 0.31 3.73
CA THR A 67 8.08 -0.35 4.69
C THR A 67 7.29 -0.92 5.87
N ALA A 68 6.34 -0.16 6.40
CA ALA A 68 5.52 -0.62 7.53
C ALA A 68 4.72 -1.87 7.14
N PHE A 69 4.10 -1.87 5.96
CA PHE A 69 3.35 -3.03 5.48
C PHE A 69 4.26 -4.24 5.25
N ALA A 70 5.43 -4.02 4.65
CA ALA A 70 6.37 -5.11 4.40
C ALA A 70 6.87 -5.74 5.70
N SER A 71 6.97 -4.95 6.77
CA SER A 71 7.48 -5.40 8.06
C SER A 71 6.40 -5.96 8.98
N LEU A 72 5.13 -5.82 8.62
CA LEU A 72 4.03 -6.23 9.49
C LEU A 72 3.94 -7.75 9.59
N ASP A 73 3.85 -8.25 10.81
CA ASP A 73 3.58 -9.67 11.05
C ASP A 73 2.06 -9.89 10.98
N GLN A 74 1.60 -10.36 9.83
CA GLN A 74 0.16 -10.55 9.60
C GLN A 74 -0.47 -11.58 10.54
N GLU A 75 0.32 -12.55 11.03
CA GLU A 75 -0.21 -13.54 11.97
C GLU A 75 -0.63 -12.92 13.29
N SER A 76 -0.08 -11.74 13.62
CA SER A 76 -0.43 -11.02 14.83
C SER A 76 -1.65 -10.12 14.66
N VAL A 77 -2.14 -9.92 13.44
CA VAL A 77 -3.32 -9.10 13.18
C VAL A 77 -4.57 -9.93 13.48
N SER A 78 -5.54 -9.32 14.17
CA SER A 78 -6.76 -10.03 14.56
C SER A 78 -7.56 -10.53 13.35
N ASP A 79 -8.21 -11.68 13.52
CA ASP A 79 -9.01 -12.28 12.45
C ASP A 79 -10.17 -11.38 12.03
N LYS A 80 -10.64 -10.54 12.94
CA LYS A 80 -11.72 -9.59 12.64
C LYS A 80 -11.30 -8.58 11.58
N ASN A 81 -10.03 -8.18 11.59
CA ASN A 81 -9.53 -7.13 10.69
C ASN A 81 -8.79 -7.71 9.48
N CYS A 82 -8.21 -8.88 9.63
CA CYS A 82 -7.56 -9.60 8.54
C CYS A 82 -7.79 -11.08 8.73
N PRO A 83 -8.84 -11.64 8.12
CA PRO A 83 -9.12 -13.08 8.23
C PRO A 83 -8.02 -13.91 7.59
N ASN A 84 -7.90 -15.17 8.01
CA ASN A 84 -7.02 -16.11 7.35
C ASN A 84 -7.41 -16.21 5.87
N GLY A 85 -6.42 -16.24 5.01
CA GLY A 85 -6.62 -16.29 3.57
C GLY A 85 -6.59 -14.93 2.89
N GLU A 86 -6.43 -13.85 3.66
CA GLU A 86 -6.34 -12.50 3.10
C GLU A 86 -5.05 -11.81 3.51
N GLY A 87 -4.64 -10.83 2.74
CA GLY A 87 -3.50 -9.98 3.07
C GLY A 87 -3.95 -8.64 3.61
N VAL A 88 -3.17 -8.07 4.51
CA VAL A 88 -3.44 -6.73 5.04
C VAL A 88 -3.34 -5.71 3.91
N HIS A 89 -4.29 -4.79 3.86
CA HIS A 89 -4.32 -3.77 2.80
C HIS A 89 -4.95 -2.49 3.31
N THR A 90 -4.75 -1.42 2.57
CA THR A 90 -5.34 -0.11 2.85
C THR A 90 -5.59 0.64 1.54
N SER A 91 -6.41 1.68 1.62
CA SER A 91 -6.68 2.55 0.48
C SER A 91 -6.29 3.98 0.83
N LEU A 92 -5.57 4.62 -0.06
CA LEU A 92 -5.29 6.05 0.04
C LEU A 92 -6.19 6.78 -0.93
N THR A 93 -6.83 7.83 -0.45
CA THR A 93 -7.75 8.63 -1.24
C THR A 93 -7.42 10.11 -1.09
N SER A 94 -8.14 10.96 -1.79
CA SER A 94 -7.96 12.40 -1.65
C SER A 94 -8.31 12.91 -0.25
N SER A 95 -9.09 12.15 0.52
CA SER A 95 -9.38 12.52 1.91
C SER A 95 -8.43 11.88 2.92
N THR A 96 -7.49 11.06 2.47
CA THR A 96 -6.52 10.39 3.35
C THR A 96 -5.08 10.59 2.92
N GLY A 97 -4.76 11.75 2.37
CA GLY A 97 -3.37 12.11 2.12
C GLY A 97 -2.98 12.33 0.68
N LEU A 98 -3.83 11.97 -0.28
CA LEU A 98 -3.53 12.22 -1.69
C LEU A 98 -4.05 13.61 -2.11
N ALA A 99 -3.45 14.14 -3.17
CA ALA A 99 -3.94 15.37 -3.79
C ALA A 99 -5.38 15.20 -4.26
N SER A 100 -6.16 16.28 -4.27
CA SER A 100 -7.60 16.23 -4.51
C SER A 100 -8.00 15.66 -5.88
N SER A 101 -7.11 15.71 -6.85
CA SER A 101 -7.35 15.16 -8.19
C SER A 101 -6.99 13.68 -8.31
N SER A 102 -6.52 13.06 -7.23
CA SER A 102 -6.03 11.68 -7.27
C SER A 102 -7.17 10.68 -7.36
N ILE A 103 -6.88 9.56 -8.05
CA ILE A 103 -7.70 8.36 -7.93
C ILE A 103 -7.30 7.61 -6.64
N THR A 104 -8.12 6.67 -6.22
CA THR A 104 -7.80 5.82 -5.06
C THR A 104 -6.60 4.92 -5.38
N LEU A 105 -5.67 4.83 -4.43
CA LEU A 105 -4.54 3.92 -4.51
C LEU A 105 -4.71 2.84 -3.44
N ASN A 106 -4.83 1.59 -3.88
CA ASN A 106 -4.90 0.45 -2.96
C ASN A 106 -3.52 -0.16 -2.83
N LEU A 107 -3.10 -0.40 -1.59
CA LEU A 107 -1.82 -1.00 -1.26
C LEU A 107 -2.05 -2.17 -0.32
N GLY A 108 -1.32 -3.27 -0.52
CA GLY A 108 -1.49 -4.40 0.37
C GLY A 108 -0.47 -5.49 0.14
N ARG A 109 -0.57 -6.51 0.98
CA ARG A 109 0.29 -7.70 0.90
C ARG A 109 -0.31 -8.71 -0.06
N LEU A 110 0.52 -9.35 -0.85
CA LEU A 110 0.10 -10.47 -1.70
C LEU A 110 0.00 -11.77 -0.91
N ASP A 111 0.82 -11.92 0.12
CA ASP A 111 0.81 -13.12 0.93
C ASP A 111 -0.36 -13.09 1.91
N ALA A 112 -1.09 -14.18 1.97
CA ALA A 112 -2.28 -14.29 2.81
C ALA A 112 -1.92 -14.76 4.21
N LYS A 113 -2.60 -14.19 5.20
CA LYS A 113 -2.49 -14.61 6.59
C LYS A 113 -2.91 -16.08 6.72
N GLY A 114 -2.17 -16.83 7.49
CA GLY A 114 -2.46 -18.22 7.83
C GLY A 114 -2.00 -19.22 6.78
N THR A 115 -2.26 -18.99 5.53
CA THR A 115 -1.90 -19.91 4.44
C THR A 115 -0.61 -19.54 3.75
N HIS A 116 -0.18 -18.28 3.90
CA HIS A 116 0.96 -17.71 3.20
C HIS A 116 0.85 -17.80 1.68
N ASP A 117 -0.39 -17.91 1.17
CA ASP A 117 -0.66 -17.91 -0.25
C ASP A 117 -0.27 -16.56 -0.83
N GLN A 118 0.63 -16.56 -1.81
CA GLN A 118 1.13 -15.34 -2.42
C GLN A 118 0.19 -14.76 -3.47
N ASN A 119 -0.92 -15.43 -3.74
CA ASN A 119 -1.79 -15.10 -4.85
C ASN A 119 -3.19 -14.68 -4.41
N TRP A 120 -3.40 -14.33 -3.13
CA TRP A 120 -4.73 -13.99 -2.66
C TRP A 120 -5.37 -12.87 -3.49
N PHE A 121 -4.55 -11.93 -3.95
CA PHE A 121 -4.98 -10.83 -4.79
C PHE A 121 -5.63 -11.31 -6.09
N LEU A 122 -5.09 -12.38 -6.67
CA LEU A 122 -5.59 -12.92 -7.93
C LEU A 122 -7.00 -13.50 -7.81
N HIS A 123 -7.39 -13.91 -6.60
CA HIS A 123 -8.73 -14.42 -6.36
C HIS A 123 -9.80 -13.35 -6.53
N HIS A 124 -9.43 -12.08 -6.36
CA HIS A 124 -10.34 -10.97 -6.49
C HIS A 124 -10.37 -10.42 -7.90
N ASP A 125 -9.22 -10.30 -8.54
CA ASP A 125 -9.09 -9.55 -9.77
C ASP A 125 -8.75 -10.42 -10.98
N ALA A 126 -8.47 -11.69 -10.78
CA ALA A 126 -8.09 -12.62 -11.83
C ALA A 126 -6.93 -12.10 -12.69
N VAL A 127 -6.00 -11.39 -12.06
CA VAL A 127 -4.85 -10.77 -12.73
C VAL A 127 -3.62 -11.64 -12.53
N SER A 128 -2.90 -11.90 -13.61
CA SER A 128 -1.65 -12.66 -13.55
C SER A 128 -0.51 -11.76 -13.14
N ILE A 129 0.35 -12.27 -12.27
CA ILE A 129 1.59 -11.58 -11.92
C ILE A 129 2.72 -12.17 -12.74
N VAL A 130 3.37 -11.33 -13.52
CA VAL A 130 4.43 -11.76 -14.43
C VAL A 130 5.77 -11.30 -13.87
N PRO A 131 6.72 -12.22 -13.62
CA PRO A 131 8.06 -11.84 -13.19
C PRO A 131 8.72 -10.91 -14.22
N LEU A 132 9.54 -9.99 -13.72
CA LEU A 132 10.15 -8.98 -14.57
C LEU A 132 10.96 -9.57 -15.73
N GLU A 133 11.66 -10.65 -15.50
CA GLU A 133 12.48 -11.30 -16.53
C GLU A 133 11.65 -11.93 -17.64
N ASN A 134 10.36 -12.12 -17.44
CA ASN A 134 9.44 -12.66 -18.44
C ASN A 134 8.49 -11.61 -18.99
N ALA A 135 8.59 -10.38 -18.52
CA ALA A 135 7.71 -9.30 -18.98
C ALA A 135 8.21 -8.78 -20.33
N GLU A 136 7.30 -8.64 -21.26
CA GLU A 136 7.60 -8.17 -22.61
C GLU A 136 7.08 -6.74 -22.82
#